data_8de53bac78f828d18281289caab395cb
#
_entry.id   8de53bac78f828d18281289caab395cb
#
_cell.length_a   1.000
_cell.length_b   1.000
_cell.length_c   1.000
_cell.angle_alpha   90.00
_cell.angle_beta   90.00
_cell.angle_gamma   90.00
#
_symmetry.space_group_name_H-M   'P 1'
#
loop_
_entity.id
_entity.type
_entity.pdbx_description
1 polymer ?
#
loop_
_entity_poly.entity_id
_entity_poly.type
_entity_poly.pdbx_seq_one_letter_code
_entity_poly.pdbx_strand_id
1 'polypeptide(L)'
;MNFISSIKTCFKKYIDFKGRASRSEYWFFIWFFILLWVGLLFAGEYWDDSNLFYELSDSLYNTLNYLIIGLIYGFPLICLIPLISVTIRRIHDIGQSGFVILIFVFGFSIAFILKNEIIVRIVFIVLGVFLMKKSAGKNQFGPIPKK
;
A
#
# COMPACT_ATOMS: atom_id res chain seq x y z
N MET A 1 8.26 -9.17 13.85
CA MET A 1 8.22 -9.90 12.55
C MET A 1 9.36 -9.37 11.68
N ASN A 2 9.95 -10.22 10.82
CA ASN A 2 10.91 -9.75 9.82
C ASN A 2 10.18 -9.30 8.54
N PHE A 3 10.91 -8.63 7.63
CA PHE A 3 10.35 -8.04 6.40
C PHE A 3 9.60 -9.08 5.54
N ILE A 4 10.25 -10.21 5.23
CA ILE A 4 9.68 -11.25 4.36
C ILE A 4 8.42 -11.89 4.99
N SER A 5 8.46 -12.18 6.30
CA SER A 5 7.30 -12.76 6.99
C SER A 5 6.11 -11.81 7.04
N SER A 6 6.35 -10.51 7.11
CA SER A 6 5.30 -9.48 7.08
C SER A 6 4.58 -9.48 5.73
N ILE A 7 5.33 -9.48 4.62
CA ILE A 7 4.78 -9.53 3.27
C ILE A 7 3.96 -10.80 3.06
N LYS A 8 4.55 -11.98 3.41
CA LYS A 8 3.84 -13.26 3.31
C LYS A 8 2.54 -13.28 4.12
N THR A 9 2.56 -12.70 5.33
CA THR A 9 1.37 -12.64 6.18
C THR A 9 0.29 -11.75 5.57
N CYS A 10 0.65 -10.60 5.00
CA CYS A 10 -0.30 -9.70 4.34
C CYS A 10 -0.95 -10.36 3.13
N PHE A 11 -0.19 -11.04 2.27
CA PHE A 11 -0.77 -11.79 1.15
C PHE A 11 -1.57 -13.02 1.59
N LYS A 12 -1.15 -13.76 2.64
CA LYS A 12 -1.94 -14.85 3.21
C LYS A 12 -3.28 -14.37 3.76
N LYS A 13 -3.31 -13.15 4.31
CA LYS A 13 -4.51 -12.49 4.84
C LYS A 13 -5.07 -11.46 3.87
N TYR A 14 -5.09 -11.78 2.60
CA TYR A 14 -5.43 -10.89 1.49
C TYR A 14 -6.76 -10.16 1.70
N ILE A 15 -7.81 -10.92 2.07
CA ILE A 15 -9.18 -10.43 2.33
C ILE A 15 -9.59 -10.60 3.80
N ASP A 16 -8.64 -10.83 4.70
CA ASP A 16 -8.93 -11.00 6.12
C ASP A 16 -8.82 -9.66 6.84
N PHE A 17 -9.95 -9.04 7.08
CA PHE A 17 -10.08 -7.76 7.79
C PHE A 17 -10.20 -7.94 9.30
N LYS A 18 -10.27 -9.19 9.81
CA LYS A 18 -10.41 -9.50 11.24
C LYS A 18 -9.05 -9.55 11.93
N GLY A 19 -9.09 -9.43 13.27
CA GLY A 19 -7.87 -9.49 14.07
C GLY A 19 -7.08 -8.19 14.08
N ARG A 20 -5.78 -8.30 14.38
CA ARG A 20 -4.89 -7.16 14.63
C ARG A 20 -3.58 -7.33 13.85
N ALA A 21 -3.02 -6.22 13.36
CA ALA A 21 -1.71 -6.18 12.72
C ALA A 21 -0.70 -5.38 13.56
N SER A 22 0.51 -5.90 13.72
CA SER A 22 1.58 -5.20 14.41
C SER A 22 2.10 -4.01 13.58
N ARG A 23 2.80 -3.06 14.23
CA ARG A 23 3.46 -1.94 13.52
C ARG A 23 4.45 -2.44 12.48
N SER A 24 5.25 -3.45 12.80
CA SER A 24 6.23 -4.02 11.87
C SER A 24 5.55 -4.69 10.67
N GLU A 25 4.43 -5.43 10.87
CA GLU A 25 3.66 -6.04 9.79
C GLU A 25 3.15 -4.97 8.82
N TYR A 26 2.55 -3.91 9.35
CA TYR A 26 2.00 -2.80 8.57
C TYR A 26 3.09 -2.06 7.80
N TRP A 27 4.12 -1.53 8.50
CA TRP A 27 5.12 -0.68 7.86
C TRP A 27 6.01 -1.43 6.88
N PHE A 28 6.35 -2.69 7.14
CA PHE A 28 7.11 -3.49 6.19
C PHE A 28 6.33 -3.76 4.90
N PHE A 29 5.00 -3.94 4.99
CA PHE A 29 4.17 -4.08 3.81
C PHE A 29 4.05 -2.78 3.02
N ILE A 30 3.90 -1.64 3.70
CA ILE A 30 3.91 -0.31 3.07
C ILE A 30 5.23 -0.06 2.33
N TRP A 31 6.38 -0.32 2.98
CA TRP A 31 7.68 -0.15 2.35
C TRP A 31 7.86 -1.08 1.14
N PHE A 32 7.44 -2.33 1.25
CA PHE A 32 7.45 -3.26 0.12
C PHE A 32 6.65 -2.69 -1.06
N PHE A 33 5.42 -2.22 -0.80
CA PHE A 33 4.55 -1.64 -1.83
C PHE A 33 5.20 -0.42 -2.49
N ILE A 34 5.68 0.54 -1.70
CA ILE A 34 6.28 1.79 -2.20
C ILE A 34 7.54 1.49 -3.02
N LEU A 35 8.46 0.70 -2.47
CA LEU A 35 9.74 0.40 -3.14
C LEU A 35 9.53 -0.33 -4.47
N LEU A 36 8.62 -1.30 -4.51
CA LEU A 36 8.36 -2.04 -5.72
C LEU A 36 7.63 -1.16 -6.76
N TRP A 37 6.62 -0.40 -6.35
CA TRP A 37 5.88 0.46 -7.28
C TRP A 37 6.74 1.60 -7.83
N VAL A 38 7.50 2.28 -6.99
CA VAL A 38 8.45 3.32 -7.41
C VAL A 38 9.52 2.73 -8.32
N GLY A 39 10.04 1.54 -8.01
CA GLY A 39 10.97 0.83 -8.89
C GLY A 39 10.39 0.52 -10.27
N LEU A 40 9.11 0.13 -10.35
CA LEU A 40 8.42 -0.09 -11.62
C LEU A 40 8.24 1.20 -12.42
N LEU A 41 7.94 2.34 -11.75
CA LEU A 41 7.83 3.64 -12.41
C LEU A 41 9.17 4.05 -13.02
N PHE A 42 10.26 3.97 -12.27
CA PHE A 42 11.60 4.26 -12.81
C PHE A 42 12.01 3.30 -13.91
N ALA A 43 11.66 2.01 -13.81
CA ALA A 43 11.91 1.05 -14.88
C ALA A 43 11.14 1.42 -16.16
N GLY A 44 9.91 1.92 -16.03
CA GLY A 44 9.11 2.39 -17.16
C GLY A 44 9.70 3.63 -17.83
N GLU A 45 10.10 4.64 -17.04
CA GLU A 45 10.79 5.84 -17.58
C GLU A 45 12.10 5.47 -18.28
N TYR A 46 12.92 4.61 -17.65
CA TYR A 46 14.17 4.15 -18.26
C TYR A 46 13.94 3.36 -19.56
N TRP A 47 12.85 2.61 -19.65
CA TRP A 47 12.46 1.89 -20.85
C TRP A 47 12.17 2.85 -22.01
N ASP A 48 11.41 3.92 -21.77
CA ASP A 48 11.06 4.91 -22.80
C ASP A 48 12.26 5.74 -23.27
N ASP A 49 13.18 6.11 -22.37
CA ASP A 49 14.35 6.96 -22.68
C ASP A 49 15.52 6.19 -23.26
N SER A 50 15.55 4.86 -23.11
CA SER A 50 16.73 4.08 -23.50
C SER A 50 16.75 3.77 -25.01
N ASN A 51 17.79 4.23 -25.69
CA ASN A 51 18.12 3.79 -27.05
C ASN A 51 18.57 2.32 -27.12
N LEU A 52 18.55 1.61 -25.99
CA LEU A 52 19.02 0.22 -25.86
C LEU A 52 18.18 -0.76 -26.70
N PHE A 53 16.95 -0.38 -27.04
CA PHE A 53 15.99 -1.25 -27.73
C PHE A 53 15.73 -0.84 -29.18
N TYR A 54 16.56 0.06 -29.76
CA TYR A 54 16.43 0.50 -31.14
C TYR A 54 16.57 -0.64 -32.18
N GLU A 55 17.17 -1.75 -31.77
CA GLU A 55 17.33 -2.95 -32.61
C GLU A 55 16.18 -3.95 -32.49
N LEU A 56 15.22 -3.72 -31.56
CA LEU A 56 14.06 -4.59 -31.44
C LEU A 56 13.06 -4.33 -32.57
N SER A 57 12.42 -5.41 -33.03
CA SER A 57 11.29 -5.23 -33.95
C SER A 57 10.17 -4.47 -33.25
N ASP A 58 9.44 -3.62 -33.99
CA ASP A 58 8.31 -2.81 -33.46
C ASP A 58 7.29 -3.67 -32.71
N SER A 59 7.04 -4.87 -33.18
CA SER A 59 6.11 -5.81 -32.53
C SER A 59 6.58 -6.25 -31.15
N LEU A 60 7.87 -6.56 -31.01
CA LEU A 60 8.45 -6.99 -29.73
C LEU A 60 8.53 -5.81 -28.76
N TYR A 61 8.97 -4.64 -29.22
CA TYR A 61 8.99 -3.42 -28.42
C TYR A 61 7.60 -3.10 -27.85
N ASN A 62 6.58 -3.07 -28.70
CA ASN A 62 5.20 -2.79 -28.27
C ASN A 62 4.69 -3.82 -27.28
N THR A 63 4.98 -5.11 -27.47
CA THR A 63 4.56 -6.16 -26.54
C THR A 63 5.17 -5.97 -25.16
N LEU A 64 6.48 -5.68 -25.07
CA LEU A 64 7.17 -5.44 -23.81
C LEU A 64 6.68 -4.15 -23.13
N ASN A 65 6.40 -3.11 -23.92
CA ASN A 65 5.84 -1.86 -23.40
C ASN A 65 4.46 -2.07 -22.76
N TYR A 66 3.56 -2.81 -23.41
CA TYR A 66 2.26 -3.17 -22.81
C TYR A 66 2.41 -4.01 -21.53
N LEU A 67 3.40 -4.90 -21.47
CA LEU A 67 3.68 -5.66 -20.25
C LEU A 67 4.13 -4.76 -19.09
N ILE A 68 5.03 -3.81 -19.36
CA ILE A 68 5.52 -2.85 -18.36
C ILE A 68 4.37 -1.97 -17.87
N ILE A 69 3.57 -1.42 -18.78
CA ILE A 69 2.38 -0.63 -18.45
C ILE A 69 1.41 -1.47 -17.61
N GLY A 70 1.17 -2.72 -18.01
CA GLY A 70 0.32 -3.66 -17.26
C GLY A 70 0.83 -3.92 -15.84
N LEU A 71 2.15 -4.01 -15.64
CA LEU A 71 2.75 -4.15 -14.31
C LEU A 71 2.63 -2.87 -13.48
N ILE A 72 2.89 -1.69 -14.07
CA ILE A 72 2.83 -0.40 -13.38
C ILE A 72 1.41 -0.14 -12.84
N TYR A 73 0.38 -0.40 -13.61
CA TYR A 73 -1.01 -0.16 -13.21
C TYR A 73 -1.65 -1.37 -12.51
N GLY A 74 -1.30 -2.60 -12.91
CA GLY A 74 -1.85 -3.82 -12.34
C GLY A 74 -1.34 -4.11 -10.92
N PHE A 75 -0.07 -3.85 -10.64
CA PHE A 75 0.51 -4.10 -9.32
C PHE A 75 -0.20 -3.33 -8.18
N PRO A 76 -0.46 -2.00 -8.28
CA PRO A 76 -1.22 -1.29 -7.27
C PRO A 76 -2.63 -1.84 -7.08
N LEU A 77 -3.31 -2.24 -8.15
CA LEU A 77 -4.66 -2.82 -8.08
C LEU A 77 -4.64 -4.15 -7.31
N ILE A 78 -3.67 -5.02 -7.58
CA ILE A 78 -3.51 -6.29 -6.86
C ILE A 78 -3.19 -6.03 -5.38
N CYS A 79 -2.35 -5.06 -5.07
CA CYS A 79 -1.96 -4.74 -3.70
C CYS A 79 -3.01 -3.93 -2.92
N LEU A 80 -4.01 -3.36 -3.59
CA LEU A 80 -5.02 -2.50 -2.96
C LEU A 80 -5.77 -3.24 -1.83
N ILE A 81 -6.22 -4.46 -2.10
CA ILE A 81 -7.01 -5.24 -1.12
C ILE A 81 -6.18 -5.61 0.12
N PRO A 82 -4.97 -6.22 0.01
CA PRO A 82 -4.16 -6.51 1.18
C PRO A 82 -3.69 -5.24 1.91
N LEU A 83 -3.53 -4.11 1.20
CA LEU A 83 -3.22 -2.82 1.80
C LEU A 83 -4.36 -2.33 2.70
N ILE A 84 -5.60 -2.39 2.22
CA ILE A 84 -6.79 -2.06 3.01
C ILE A 84 -6.93 -3.03 4.18
N SER A 85 -6.74 -4.34 3.94
CA SER A 85 -6.84 -5.38 4.97
C SER A 85 -5.85 -5.14 6.11
N VAL A 86 -4.56 -4.91 5.81
CA VAL A 86 -3.55 -4.66 6.85
C VAL A 86 -3.79 -3.34 7.56
N THR A 87 -4.30 -2.31 6.87
CA THR A 87 -4.63 -1.01 7.46
C THR A 87 -5.79 -1.13 8.47
N ILE A 88 -6.86 -1.82 8.11
CA ILE A 88 -7.99 -2.07 9.02
C ILE A 88 -7.53 -2.87 10.25
N ARG A 89 -6.75 -3.93 10.06
CA ARG A 89 -6.17 -4.72 11.17
C ARG A 89 -5.23 -3.88 12.04
N ARG A 90 -4.55 -2.90 11.46
CA ARG A 90 -3.73 -1.96 12.21
C ARG A 90 -4.58 -0.98 13.03
N ILE A 91 -5.69 -0.50 12.49
CA ILE A 91 -6.66 0.33 13.20
C ILE A 91 -7.26 -0.45 14.38
N HIS A 92 -7.60 -1.72 14.19
CA HIS A 92 -8.05 -2.61 15.27
C HIS A 92 -6.98 -2.78 16.36
N ASP A 93 -5.70 -2.81 15.99
CA ASP A 93 -4.60 -2.92 16.97
C ASP A 93 -4.46 -1.67 17.86
N ILE A 94 -4.85 -0.51 17.36
CA ILE A 94 -4.91 0.75 18.12
C ILE A 94 -6.16 0.81 19.01
N GLY A 95 -7.08 -0.15 18.89
CA GLY A 95 -8.32 -0.20 19.65
C GLY A 95 -9.49 0.56 19.02
N GLN A 96 -9.35 0.95 17.76
CA GLN A 96 -10.39 1.66 17.03
C GLN A 96 -11.12 0.73 16.04
N SER A 97 -12.35 1.09 15.69
CA SER A 97 -13.11 0.39 14.65
C SER A 97 -12.51 0.63 13.27
N GLY A 98 -12.52 -0.39 12.40
CA GLY A 98 -12.08 -0.29 11.01
C GLY A 98 -12.81 0.79 10.20
N PHE A 99 -14.00 1.20 10.62
CA PHE A 99 -14.73 2.33 10.00
C PHE A 99 -13.99 3.66 10.04
N VAL A 100 -12.99 3.81 10.92
CA VAL A 100 -12.13 5.00 10.93
C VAL A 100 -11.45 5.22 9.58
N ILE A 101 -11.20 4.18 8.79
CA ILE A 101 -10.64 4.32 7.44
C ILE A 101 -11.53 5.18 6.53
N LEU A 102 -12.86 5.14 6.73
CA LEU A 102 -13.81 5.92 5.94
C LEU A 102 -13.60 7.43 6.13
N ILE A 103 -13.18 7.87 7.32
CA ILE A 103 -12.88 9.27 7.61
C ILE A 103 -11.72 9.74 6.72
N PHE A 104 -10.69 8.90 6.58
CA PHE A 104 -9.54 9.21 5.72
C PHE A 104 -9.90 9.14 4.24
N VAL A 105 -10.68 8.14 3.81
CA VAL A 105 -11.19 8.06 2.43
C VAL A 105 -12.01 9.30 2.09
N PHE A 106 -12.90 9.74 2.98
CA PHE A 106 -13.70 10.94 2.79
C PHE A 106 -12.83 12.20 2.73
N GLY A 107 -11.83 12.32 3.61
CA GLY A 107 -10.86 13.41 3.59
C GLY A 107 -10.08 13.48 2.27
N PHE A 108 -9.64 12.33 1.75
CA PHE A 108 -8.99 12.26 0.44
C PHE A 108 -9.94 12.64 -0.70
N SER A 109 -11.20 12.18 -0.65
CA SER A 109 -12.20 12.51 -1.67
C SER A 109 -12.48 14.01 -1.72
N ILE A 110 -12.62 14.67 -0.57
CA ILE A 110 -12.79 16.13 -0.49
C ILE A 110 -11.54 16.84 -1.06
N ALA A 111 -10.34 16.43 -0.65
CA ALA A 111 -9.10 17.01 -1.13
C ALA A 111 -8.96 16.90 -2.65
N PHE A 112 -9.36 15.76 -3.20
CA PHE A 112 -9.36 15.50 -4.65
C PHE A 112 -10.36 16.39 -5.39
N ILE A 113 -11.59 16.54 -4.87
CA ILE A 113 -12.62 17.40 -5.45
C ILE A 113 -12.16 18.89 -5.46
N LEU A 114 -11.55 19.32 -4.35
CA LEU A 114 -11.02 20.67 -4.21
C LEU A 114 -9.72 20.91 -4.98
N LYS A 115 -9.15 19.87 -5.59
CA LYS A 115 -7.82 19.88 -6.26
C LYS A 115 -6.73 20.48 -5.37
N ASN A 116 -6.82 20.25 -4.06
CA ASN A 116 -5.92 20.87 -3.07
C ASN A 116 -4.90 19.85 -2.56
N GLU A 117 -3.69 19.91 -3.11
CA GLU A 117 -2.58 19.02 -2.74
C GLU A 117 -2.15 19.15 -1.27
N ILE A 118 -2.32 20.33 -0.67
CA ILE A 118 -1.93 20.56 0.73
C ILE A 118 -2.84 19.73 1.64
N ILE A 119 -4.15 19.70 1.37
CA ILE A 119 -5.10 18.89 2.14
C ILE A 119 -4.76 17.39 1.97
N VAL A 120 -4.44 16.94 0.75
CA VAL A 120 -3.99 15.56 0.51
C VAL A 120 -2.79 15.22 1.40
N ARG A 121 -1.76 16.05 1.40
CA ARG A 121 -0.55 15.85 2.22
C ARG A 121 -0.87 15.82 3.72
N ILE A 122 -1.72 16.73 4.21
CA ILE A 122 -2.15 16.75 5.61
C ILE A 122 -2.86 15.45 5.98
N VAL A 123 -3.80 14.98 5.16
CA VAL A 123 -4.55 13.73 5.41
C VAL A 123 -3.58 12.54 5.47
N PHE A 124 -2.58 12.46 4.58
CA PHE A 124 -1.54 11.43 4.61
C PHE A 124 -0.71 11.48 5.89
N ILE A 125 -0.27 12.66 6.30
CA ILE A 125 0.53 12.83 7.53
C ILE A 125 -0.29 12.41 8.75
N VAL A 126 -1.53 12.86 8.86
CA VAL A 126 -2.42 12.53 9.97
C VAL A 126 -2.67 11.03 10.03
N LEU A 127 -2.94 10.38 8.89
CA LEU A 127 -3.10 8.93 8.82
C LEU A 127 -1.82 8.22 9.25
N GLY A 128 -0.65 8.63 8.74
CA GLY A 128 0.64 8.06 9.10
C GLY A 128 0.91 8.13 10.59
N VAL A 129 0.76 9.32 11.19
CA VAL A 129 0.94 9.54 12.64
C VAL A 129 -0.07 8.70 13.46
N PHE A 130 -1.32 8.63 13.01
CA PHE A 130 -2.35 7.82 13.66
C PHE A 130 -1.95 6.34 13.68
N LEU A 131 -1.46 5.80 12.57
CA LEU A 131 -1.07 4.39 12.44
C LEU A 131 0.28 4.07 13.14
N MET A 132 1.06 5.08 13.54
CA MET A 132 2.25 4.92 14.39
C MET A 132 1.94 4.72 15.86
N LYS A 133 0.70 4.97 16.35
CA LYS A 133 0.33 4.80 17.75
C LYS A 133 0.69 3.41 18.27
N LYS A 134 0.98 3.31 19.58
CA LYS A 134 1.25 2.02 20.22
C LYS A 134 0.00 1.12 20.15
N SER A 135 0.24 -0.20 20.09
CA SER A 135 -0.82 -1.19 20.21
C SER A 135 -1.60 -0.98 21.52
N ALA A 136 -2.92 -0.94 21.43
CA ALA A 136 -3.77 -0.98 22.60
C ALA A 136 -3.57 -2.32 23.33
N GLY A 137 -3.83 -2.34 24.63
CA GLY A 137 -3.83 -3.56 25.42
C GLY A 137 -4.78 -4.63 24.84
N LYS A 138 -5.19 -5.60 25.61
CA LYS A 138 -6.23 -6.56 25.21
C LYS A 138 -7.51 -5.78 24.85
N ASN A 139 -8.05 -6.02 23.65
CA ASN A 139 -9.25 -5.36 23.16
C ASN A 139 -10.19 -6.37 22.46
N GLN A 140 -11.37 -5.90 22.03
CA GLN A 140 -12.40 -6.73 21.39
C GLN A 140 -11.95 -7.38 20.07
N PHE A 141 -10.87 -6.93 19.44
CA PHE A 141 -10.38 -7.45 18.17
C PHE A 141 -9.36 -8.59 18.30
N GLY A 142 -9.06 -9.00 19.55
CA GLY A 142 -8.22 -10.16 19.82
C GLY A 142 -6.94 -9.87 20.62
N PRO A 143 -6.07 -10.88 20.77
CA PRO A 143 -4.83 -10.75 21.52
C PRO A 143 -3.84 -9.79 20.86
N ILE A 144 -2.90 -9.27 21.64
CA ILE A 144 -1.82 -8.41 21.14
C ILE A 144 -1.01 -9.19 20.10
N PRO A 145 -0.75 -8.63 18.90
CA PRO A 145 0.05 -9.28 17.88
C PRO A 145 1.46 -9.63 18.40
N LYS A 146 1.96 -10.80 18.06
CA LYS A 146 3.36 -11.16 18.36
C LYS A 146 4.30 -10.20 17.62
N LYS A 147 5.29 -9.69 18.35
CA LYS A 147 6.34 -8.82 17.77
C LYS A 147 7.26 -9.58 16.83
#